data_0c3b4bd96e9431e543c9313a8248b605
#
_entry.id   0c3b4bd96e9431e543c9313a8248b605
#
_cell.length_a   1.000
_cell.length_b   1.000
_cell.length_c   1.000
_cell.angle_alpha   90.00
_cell.angle_beta   90.00
_cell.angle_gamma   90.00
#
_symmetry.space_group_name_H-M   'P 1'
#
loop_
_entity.id
_entity.type
_entity.pdbx_description
1 polymer ?
#
loop_
_entity_poly.entity_id
_entity_poly.type
_entity_poly.pdbx_seq_one_letter_code
_entity_poly.pdbx_strand_id
1 'polypeptide(L)'
;AVYELQKIIGTALFPVFDGGKTSDWSNTTYILMDIAMIILFIPAYILLFRPERGSERIRLRDTGGMGLLCTAAGAVITSVAIGLAIKLAAIWGAFPVFDNVEIILKDGNLLLSVLSIVICAPLMEELVFRGLVFKSFRSVSGFWFSAILSSAVWAVIHLNLVQGIRAVGVGLFLAFVYETYQKLWVPVFAHMSINAVATASDYSGVLKGLHIGTFWYIIIIVLMLAALYPICRGIAKTGTRL
;
A
#
# COMPACT_ATOMS: atom_id res chain seq x y z
N ALA A 1 -6.91 1.28 -6.71
CA ALA A 1 -7.64 2.26 -5.92
C ALA A 1 -7.42 3.65 -6.44
N VAL A 2 -6.18 4.06 -6.39
CA VAL A 2 -5.78 5.37 -6.89
C VAL A 2 -6.18 5.55 -8.34
N TYR A 3 -6.04 4.54 -9.18
CA TYR A 3 -6.50 4.58 -10.57
C TYR A 3 -7.99 4.87 -10.72
N GLU A 4 -8.85 4.31 -9.86
CA GLU A 4 -10.29 4.61 -9.92
C GLU A 4 -10.59 6.01 -9.39
N LEU A 5 -9.94 6.42 -8.31
CA LEU A 5 -10.05 7.79 -7.81
C LEU A 5 -9.48 8.80 -8.81
N GLN A 6 -8.35 8.50 -9.43
CA GLN A 6 -7.75 9.34 -10.47
C GLN A 6 -8.66 9.43 -11.69
N LYS A 7 -9.31 8.35 -12.11
CA LYS A 7 -10.31 8.38 -13.19
C LYS A 7 -11.47 9.30 -12.82
N ILE A 8 -12.02 9.17 -11.60
CA ILE A 8 -13.12 10.01 -11.12
C ILE A 8 -12.70 11.49 -11.06
N ILE A 9 -11.55 11.77 -10.44
CA ILE A 9 -11.02 13.15 -10.33
C ILE A 9 -10.65 13.68 -11.72
N GLY A 10 -10.00 12.88 -12.54
CA GLY A 10 -9.60 13.26 -13.89
C GLY A 10 -10.80 13.54 -14.80
N THR A 11 -11.83 12.70 -14.74
CA THR A 11 -13.09 12.95 -15.48
C THR A 11 -13.82 14.19 -15.00
N ALA A 12 -13.78 14.49 -13.70
CA ALA A 12 -14.43 15.66 -13.12
C ALA A 12 -13.66 16.97 -13.38
N LEU A 13 -12.32 16.91 -13.30
CA LEU A 13 -11.48 18.11 -13.40
C LEU A 13 -10.90 18.36 -14.80
N PHE A 14 -10.78 17.32 -15.63
CA PHE A 14 -10.14 17.41 -16.95
C PHE A 14 -10.98 16.80 -18.08
N PRO A 15 -12.25 17.19 -18.25
CA PRO A 15 -13.10 16.66 -19.33
C PRO A 15 -12.52 16.97 -20.73
N VAL A 16 -11.55 17.88 -20.82
CA VAL A 16 -10.95 18.36 -22.08
C VAL A 16 -9.84 17.45 -22.59
N PHE A 17 -9.19 16.64 -21.70
CA PHE A 17 -8.01 15.87 -22.08
C PHE A 17 -8.31 14.57 -22.82
N ASP A 18 -9.53 14.03 -22.70
CA ASP A 18 -9.76 12.64 -23.15
C ASP A 18 -11.08 12.41 -23.93
N GLY A 19 -11.75 13.44 -24.40
CA GLY A 19 -12.99 13.26 -25.17
C GLY A 19 -14.02 12.33 -24.50
N GLY A 20 -13.94 12.12 -23.19
CA GLY A 20 -14.88 11.32 -22.39
C GLY A 20 -14.61 9.82 -22.32
N LYS A 21 -13.50 9.29 -22.84
CA LYS A 21 -13.15 7.87 -22.77
C LYS A 21 -12.01 7.61 -21.78
N THR A 22 -12.34 7.44 -20.50
CA THR A 22 -11.36 7.11 -19.45
C THR A 22 -10.87 5.64 -19.48
N SER A 23 -11.41 4.82 -20.38
CA SER A 23 -11.02 3.39 -20.49
C SER A 23 -9.62 3.16 -21.02
N ASP A 24 -9.00 4.17 -21.64
CA ASP A 24 -7.76 4.04 -22.40
C ASP A 24 -6.60 4.89 -21.84
N TRP A 25 -6.67 5.26 -20.54
CA TRP A 25 -5.59 6.01 -19.92
C TRP A 25 -4.31 5.19 -19.90
N SER A 26 -3.26 5.78 -20.46
CA SER A 26 -1.92 5.20 -20.49
C SER A 26 -1.25 5.27 -19.11
N ASN A 27 -0.27 4.41 -18.87
CA ASN A 27 0.59 4.50 -17.68
C ASN A 27 1.22 5.89 -17.49
N THR A 28 1.50 6.60 -18.59
CA THR A 28 2.00 7.97 -18.56
C THR A 28 1.00 8.92 -17.91
N THR A 29 -0.29 8.80 -18.23
CA THR A 29 -1.34 9.62 -17.61
C THR A 29 -1.42 9.40 -16.10
N TYR A 30 -1.37 8.13 -15.65
CA TYR A 30 -1.37 7.80 -14.23
C TYR A 30 -0.14 8.37 -13.51
N ILE A 31 1.06 8.27 -14.09
CA ILE A 31 2.29 8.85 -13.54
C ILE A 31 2.15 10.36 -13.39
N LEU A 32 1.65 11.05 -14.41
CA LEU A 32 1.46 12.51 -14.36
C LEU A 32 0.46 12.90 -13.27
N MET A 33 -0.60 12.15 -13.10
CA MET A 33 -1.58 12.40 -12.03
C MET A 33 -1.01 12.12 -10.64
N ASP A 34 -0.24 11.04 -10.45
CA ASP A 34 0.45 10.77 -9.18
C ASP A 34 1.42 11.91 -8.83
N ILE A 35 2.19 12.39 -9.81
CA ILE A 35 3.09 13.54 -9.62
C ILE A 35 2.30 14.80 -9.25
N ALA A 36 1.20 15.09 -9.95
CA ALA A 36 0.35 16.25 -9.66
C ALA A 36 -0.24 16.16 -8.24
N MET A 37 -0.70 14.99 -7.83
CA MET A 37 -1.21 14.74 -6.47
C MET A 37 -0.10 14.90 -5.41
N ILE A 38 1.11 14.39 -5.67
CA ILE A 38 2.26 14.59 -4.78
C ILE A 38 2.57 16.08 -4.62
N ILE A 39 2.63 16.83 -5.72
CA ILE A 39 2.86 18.28 -5.70
C ILE A 39 1.77 19.01 -4.90
N LEU A 40 0.51 18.58 -5.00
CA LEU A 40 -0.61 19.17 -4.27
C LEU A 40 -0.56 18.83 -2.77
N PHE A 41 -0.24 17.59 -2.40
CA PHE A 41 -0.32 17.13 -1.01
C PHE A 41 0.94 17.39 -0.19
N ILE A 42 2.13 17.54 -0.79
CA ILE A 42 3.35 17.89 -0.05
C ILE A 42 3.20 19.21 0.71
N PRO A 43 2.71 20.32 0.13
CA PRO A 43 2.49 21.55 0.87
C PRO A 43 1.51 21.38 2.04
N ALA A 44 0.40 20.64 1.81
CA ALA A 44 -0.57 20.35 2.87
C ALA A 44 0.09 19.58 4.03
N TYR A 45 0.88 18.55 3.71
CA TYR A 45 1.65 17.80 4.71
C TYR A 45 2.62 18.68 5.49
N ILE A 46 3.38 19.55 4.80
CA ILE A 46 4.32 20.46 5.43
C ILE A 46 3.60 21.48 6.33
N LEU A 47 2.47 22.05 5.86
CA LEU A 47 1.72 23.06 6.60
C LEU A 47 1.05 22.48 7.86
N LEU A 48 0.41 21.30 7.72
CA LEU A 48 -0.33 20.68 8.82
C LEU A 48 0.58 20.08 9.89
N PHE A 49 1.76 19.62 9.50
CA PHE A 49 2.65 18.86 10.38
C PHE A 49 4.04 19.49 10.51
N ARG A 50 4.12 20.83 10.39
CA ARG A 50 5.34 21.58 10.70
C ARG A 50 5.78 21.25 12.13
N PRO A 51 7.00 20.82 12.34
CA PRO A 51 7.52 20.68 13.71
C PRO A 51 7.39 22.03 14.39
N GLU A 52 6.68 22.10 15.50
CA GLU A 52 6.71 23.29 16.35
C GLU A 52 8.17 23.56 16.73
N ARG A 53 8.63 24.81 16.55
CA ARG A 53 9.96 25.25 17.00
C ARG A 53 10.01 25.05 18.51
N GLY A 54 10.70 24.02 18.98
CA GLY A 54 10.84 23.71 20.40
C GLY A 54 10.29 22.35 20.84
N SER A 55 9.58 21.60 19.97
CA SER A 55 9.25 20.21 20.29
C SER A 55 10.57 19.42 20.43
N GLU A 56 10.72 18.69 21.54
CA GLU A 56 11.84 17.77 21.73
C GLU A 56 12.06 16.98 20.43
N ARG A 57 13.27 17.06 19.88
CA ARG A 57 13.65 16.27 18.71
C ARG A 57 13.47 14.81 19.11
N ILE A 58 12.35 14.21 18.70
CA ILE A 58 12.21 12.77 18.78
C ILE A 58 13.48 12.22 18.12
N ARG A 59 14.33 11.57 18.90
CA ARG A 59 15.54 10.93 18.39
C ARG A 59 15.08 9.81 17.48
N LEU A 60 14.88 10.15 16.20
CA LEU A 60 14.54 9.20 15.15
C LEU A 60 15.66 8.16 15.11
N ARG A 61 15.37 6.97 15.60
CA ARG A 61 16.32 5.85 15.56
C ARG A 61 16.66 5.56 14.11
N ASP A 62 17.91 5.30 13.83
CA ASP A 62 18.31 4.89 12.49
C ASP A 62 17.61 3.57 12.14
N THR A 63 16.99 3.52 10.97
CA THR A 63 16.26 2.34 10.52
C THR A 63 17.18 1.12 10.36
N GLY A 64 18.46 1.36 10.12
CA GLY A 64 19.43 0.30 9.88
C GLY A 64 19.05 -0.63 8.73
N GLY A 65 19.99 -1.30 8.09
CA GLY A 65 19.70 -2.24 6.99
C GLY A 65 18.78 -3.39 7.41
N MET A 66 18.99 -3.95 8.61
CA MET A 66 18.16 -5.02 9.14
C MET A 66 16.71 -4.58 9.41
N GLY A 67 16.50 -3.35 9.91
CA GLY A 67 15.16 -2.80 10.11
C GLY A 67 14.39 -2.66 8.80
N LEU A 68 15.06 -2.21 7.74
CA LEU A 68 14.47 -2.10 6.40
C LEU A 68 14.15 -3.48 5.82
N LEU A 69 15.06 -4.45 5.95
CA LEU A 69 14.81 -5.82 5.49
C LEU A 69 13.60 -6.44 6.22
N CYS A 70 13.53 -6.32 7.54
CA CYS A 70 12.37 -6.78 8.32
C CYS A 70 11.08 -6.09 7.87
N THR A 71 11.14 -4.80 7.58
CA THR A 71 9.97 -4.02 7.13
C THR A 71 9.49 -4.48 5.76
N ALA A 72 10.39 -4.62 4.79
CA ALA A 72 10.06 -5.12 3.46
C ALA A 72 9.52 -6.57 3.51
N ALA A 73 10.21 -7.46 4.22
CA ALA A 73 9.78 -8.84 4.40
C ALA A 73 8.40 -8.93 5.07
N GLY A 74 8.18 -8.20 6.16
CA GLY A 74 6.89 -8.17 6.86
C GLY A 74 5.76 -7.65 5.99
N ALA A 75 6.01 -6.60 5.20
CA ALA A 75 5.04 -6.05 4.26
C ALA A 75 4.65 -7.07 3.17
N VAL A 76 5.63 -7.71 2.54
CA VAL A 76 5.41 -8.74 1.51
C VAL A 76 4.68 -9.95 2.10
N ILE A 77 5.13 -10.45 3.26
CA ILE A 77 4.48 -11.58 3.95
C ILE A 77 3.03 -11.24 4.27
N THR A 78 2.75 -10.06 4.80
CA THR A 78 1.38 -9.61 5.10
C THR A 78 0.51 -9.61 3.84
N SER A 79 1.00 -9.00 2.76
CA SER A 79 0.26 -8.93 1.50
C SER A 79 0.00 -10.31 0.88
N VAL A 80 1.01 -11.19 0.87
CA VAL A 80 0.88 -12.55 0.33
C VAL A 80 -0.06 -13.40 1.20
N ALA A 81 0.06 -13.35 2.53
CA ALA A 81 -0.81 -14.10 3.43
C ALA A 81 -2.29 -13.71 3.25
N ILE A 82 -2.58 -12.41 3.13
CA ILE A 82 -3.94 -11.91 2.85
C ILE A 82 -4.40 -12.38 1.46
N GLY A 83 -3.54 -12.30 0.44
CA GLY A 83 -3.85 -12.78 -0.91
C GLY A 83 -4.21 -14.28 -0.93
N LEU A 84 -3.44 -15.11 -0.21
CA LEU A 84 -3.72 -16.55 -0.07
C LEU A 84 -5.02 -16.80 0.70
N ALA A 85 -5.29 -16.04 1.76
CA ALA A 85 -6.54 -16.14 2.52
C ALA A 85 -7.77 -15.76 1.66
N ILE A 86 -7.67 -14.73 0.85
CA ILE A 86 -8.69 -14.32 -0.13
C ILE A 86 -8.90 -15.45 -1.16
N LYS A 87 -7.82 -16.01 -1.71
CA LYS A 87 -7.90 -17.12 -2.67
C LYS A 87 -8.56 -18.35 -2.04
N LEU A 88 -8.23 -18.67 -0.80
CA LEU A 88 -8.85 -19.77 -0.05
C LEU A 88 -10.35 -19.52 0.16
N ALA A 89 -10.74 -18.31 0.55
CA ALA A 89 -12.14 -17.93 0.73
C ALA A 89 -12.92 -17.97 -0.59
N ALA A 90 -12.29 -17.62 -1.71
CA ALA A 90 -12.88 -17.74 -3.04
C ALA A 90 -13.07 -19.22 -3.46
N ILE A 91 -12.13 -20.11 -3.14
CA ILE A 91 -12.28 -21.57 -3.35
C ILE A 91 -13.49 -22.10 -2.57
N TRP A 92 -13.80 -21.54 -1.41
CA TRP A 92 -14.98 -21.89 -0.62
C TRP A 92 -16.26 -21.13 -1.03
N GLY A 93 -16.22 -20.39 -2.14
CA GLY A 93 -17.36 -19.69 -2.70
C GLY A 93 -17.79 -18.41 -1.98
N ALA A 94 -16.92 -17.86 -1.10
CA ALA A 94 -17.25 -16.65 -0.35
C ALA A 94 -17.39 -15.41 -1.25
N PHE A 95 -16.63 -15.36 -2.37
CA PHE A 95 -16.74 -14.33 -3.41
C PHE A 95 -16.11 -14.79 -4.73
N PRO A 96 -16.49 -14.16 -5.87
CA PRO A 96 -15.86 -14.46 -7.15
C PRO A 96 -14.37 -14.05 -7.12
N VAL A 97 -13.52 -14.87 -7.76
CA VAL A 97 -12.12 -14.51 -8.01
C VAL A 97 -12.11 -13.46 -9.11
N PHE A 98 -11.74 -12.23 -8.76
CA PHE A 98 -11.54 -11.18 -9.76
C PHE A 98 -10.06 -11.14 -10.14
N ASP A 99 -9.74 -11.54 -11.35
CA ASP A 99 -8.41 -11.35 -11.96
C ASP A 99 -8.28 -9.90 -12.46
N ASN A 100 -8.05 -8.96 -11.52
CA ASN A 100 -8.02 -7.54 -11.85
C ASN A 100 -6.65 -7.02 -12.33
N VAL A 101 -5.64 -7.88 -12.45
CA VAL A 101 -4.27 -7.43 -12.77
C VAL A 101 -4.01 -7.29 -14.26
N GLU A 102 -4.85 -7.86 -15.12
CA GLU A 102 -4.68 -7.77 -16.58
C GLU A 102 -4.73 -6.33 -17.15
N ILE A 103 -5.31 -5.39 -16.41
CA ILE A 103 -5.56 -4.04 -16.92
C ILE A 103 -4.28 -3.21 -17.02
N ILE A 104 -3.30 -3.47 -16.16
CA ILE A 104 -2.14 -2.58 -15.98
C ILE A 104 -0.97 -2.93 -16.90
N LEU A 105 -0.88 -4.19 -17.31
CA LEU A 105 0.17 -4.65 -18.24
C LEU A 105 -0.22 -4.51 -19.73
N LYS A 106 -1.42 -4.00 -20.02
CA LYS A 106 -1.96 -3.91 -21.39
C LYS A 106 -1.23 -2.91 -22.30
N ASP A 107 -0.59 -1.89 -21.75
CA ASP A 107 0.10 -0.87 -22.55
C ASP A 107 1.47 -1.33 -23.10
N GLY A 108 1.89 -2.57 -22.85
CA GLY A 108 3.09 -3.16 -23.44
C GLY A 108 4.43 -2.55 -22.98
N ASN A 109 4.41 -1.48 -22.18
CA ASN A 109 5.63 -0.82 -21.67
C ASN A 109 5.87 -1.16 -20.20
N LEU A 110 6.64 -2.23 -19.97
CA LEU A 110 6.99 -2.70 -18.63
C LEU A 110 7.62 -1.61 -17.75
N LEU A 111 8.48 -0.77 -18.33
CA LEU A 111 9.15 0.30 -17.57
C LEU A 111 8.13 1.32 -17.02
N LEU A 112 7.21 1.76 -17.85
CA LEU A 112 6.16 2.71 -17.43
C LEU A 112 5.22 2.07 -16.41
N SER A 113 4.87 0.79 -16.57
CA SER A 113 4.07 0.04 -15.60
C SER A 113 4.78 -0.05 -14.24
N VAL A 114 6.06 -0.38 -14.23
CA VAL A 114 6.87 -0.43 -13.00
C VAL A 114 6.96 0.96 -12.34
N LEU A 115 7.25 2.01 -13.10
CA LEU A 115 7.31 3.38 -12.58
C LEU A 115 5.98 3.80 -11.94
N SER A 116 4.87 3.56 -12.63
CA SER A 116 3.53 3.91 -12.13
C SER A 116 3.17 3.12 -10.87
N ILE A 117 3.18 1.78 -10.96
CA ILE A 117 2.63 0.90 -9.93
C ILE A 117 3.58 0.75 -8.74
N VAL A 118 4.89 0.60 -9.01
CA VAL A 118 5.85 0.27 -7.96
C VAL A 118 6.39 1.52 -7.27
N ILE A 119 6.47 2.64 -7.97
CA ILE A 119 7.11 3.86 -7.44
C ILE A 119 6.09 4.97 -7.19
N CYS A 120 5.43 5.48 -8.24
CA CYS A 120 4.61 6.68 -8.12
C CYS A 120 3.37 6.47 -7.24
N ALA A 121 2.62 5.40 -7.46
CA ALA A 121 1.42 5.11 -6.68
C ALA A 121 1.73 4.93 -5.18
N PRO A 122 2.70 4.10 -4.73
CA PRO A 122 3.07 4.01 -3.32
C PRO A 122 3.52 5.34 -2.70
N LEU A 123 4.28 6.16 -3.42
CA LEU A 123 4.69 7.48 -2.94
C LEU A 123 3.49 8.36 -2.62
N MET A 124 2.55 8.45 -3.56
CA MET A 124 1.35 9.26 -3.42
C MET A 124 0.43 8.68 -2.33
N GLU A 125 0.19 7.38 -2.33
CA GLU A 125 -0.70 6.73 -1.38
C GLU A 125 -0.19 6.87 0.05
N GLU A 126 1.09 6.62 0.32
CA GLU A 126 1.63 6.77 1.67
C GLU A 126 1.66 8.24 2.12
N LEU A 127 1.91 9.19 1.22
CA LEU A 127 1.81 10.61 1.54
C LEU A 127 0.39 10.96 2.01
N VAL A 128 -0.63 10.48 1.32
CA VAL A 128 -2.03 10.75 1.66
C VAL A 128 -2.45 9.96 2.90
N PHE A 129 -2.28 8.64 2.90
CA PHE A 129 -2.88 7.80 3.94
C PHE A 129 -2.09 7.78 5.24
N ARG A 130 -0.75 7.83 5.20
CA ARG A 130 0.08 7.88 6.43
C ARG A 130 0.51 9.30 6.76
N GLY A 131 0.88 10.07 5.75
CA GLY A 131 1.29 11.45 5.93
C GLY A 131 0.16 12.38 6.37
N LEU A 132 -1.02 12.27 5.77
CA LEU A 132 -2.15 13.16 6.08
C LEU A 132 -3.21 12.45 6.93
N VAL A 133 -3.86 11.42 6.42
CA VAL A 133 -5.05 10.81 7.06
C VAL A 133 -4.70 10.19 8.41
N PHE A 134 -3.77 9.23 8.45
CA PHE A 134 -3.36 8.56 9.70
C PHE A 134 -2.85 9.57 10.72
N LYS A 135 -1.96 10.46 10.31
CA LYS A 135 -1.34 11.44 11.21
C LYS A 135 -2.35 12.44 11.77
N SER A 136 -3.35 12.86 10.97
CA SER A 136 -4.44 13.72 11.45
C SER A 136 -5.29 13.01 12.51
N PHE A 137 -5.69 11.76 12.30
CA PHE A 137 -6.40 11.01 13.33
C PHE A 137 -5.52 10.71 14.53
N ARG A 138 -4.24 10.42 14.33
CA ARG A 138 -3.29 10.10 15.39
C ARG A 138 -3.01 11.29 16.32
N SER A 139 -3.17 12.51 15.84
CA SER A 139 -3.04 13.71 16.67
C SER A 139 -4.15 13.89 17.71
N VAL A 140 -5.32 13.25 17.49
CA VAL A 140 -6.50 13.39 18.36
C VAL A 140 -7.01 12.06 18.92
N SER A 141 -6.41 10.93 18.53
CA SER A 141 -6.87 9.60 18.94
C SER A 141 -5.72 8.60 19.13
N GLY A 142 -6.06 7.40 19.64
CA GLY A 142 -5.11 6.31 19.84
C GLY A 142 -4.67 5.66 18.53
N PHE A 143 -3.54 4.91 18.60
CA PHE A 143 -2.96 4.22 17.44
C PHE A 143 -3.97 3.35 16.70
N TRP A 144 -4.65 2.44 17.40
CA TRP A 144 -5.55 1.47 16.77
C TRP A 144 -6.71 2.12 16.02
N PHE A 145 -7.33 3.14 16.61
CA PHE A 145 -8.40 3.88 15.94
C PHE A 145 -7.89 4.55 14.67
N SER A 146 -6.76 5.23 14.75
CA SER A 146 -6.16 5.93 13.61
C SER A 146 -5.73 4.98 12.51
N ALA A 147 -5.13 3.84 12.88
CA ALA A 147 -4.69 2.81 11.92
C ALA A 147 -5.87 2.16 11.20
N ILE A 148 -6.91 1.77 11.94
CA ILE A 148 -8.12 1.16 11.38
C ILE A 148 -8.82 2.15 10.45
N LEU A 149 -9.03 3.39 10.90
CA LEU A 149 -9.78 4.38 10.13
C LEU A 149 -9.03 4.78 8.85
N SER A 150 -7.72 5.04 8.92
CA SER A 150 -6.92 5.36 7.73
C SER A 150 -6.87 4.20 6.73
N SER A 151 -6.80 2.96 7.22
CA SER A 151 -6.81 1.77 6.38
C SER A 151 -8.19 1.53 5.75
N ALA A 152 -9.28 1.80 6.48
CA ALA A 152 -10.63 1.72 5.97
C ALA A 152 -10.90 2.77 4.88
N VAL A 153 -10.45 4.01 5.06
CA VAL A 153 -10.54 5.05 4.03
C VAL A 153 -9.79 4.61 2.78
N TRP A 154 -8.58 4.07 2.94
CA TRP A 154 -7.79 3.54 1.83
C TRP A 154 -8.49 2.37 1.13
N ALA A 155 -9.12 1.48 1.88
CA ALA A 155 -9.88 0.36 1.35
C ALA A 155 -11.10 0.79 0.52
N VAL A 156 -11.87 1.77 1.02
CA VAL A 156 -13.06 2.29 0.34
C VAL A 156 -12.70 2.92 -1.01
N ILE A 157 -11.62 3.67 -1.07
CA ILE A 157 -11.15 4.31 -2.31
C ILE A 157 -10.77 3.28 -3.40
N HIS A 158 -10.49 2.02 -3.01
CA HIS A 158 -10.23 0.95 -3.99
C HIS A 158 -11.45 0.57 -4.83
N LEU A 159 -12.66 0.85 -4.39
CA LEU A 159 -13.91 0.53 -5.08
C LEU A 159 -14.02 -0.95 -5.53
N ASN A 160 -13.24 -1.81 -4.91
CA ASN A 160 -13.18 -3.24 -5.17
C ASN A 160 -13.01 -4.00 -3.85
N LEU A 161 -13.92 -4.92 -3.55
CA LEU A 161 -13.97 -5.62 -2.27
C LEU A 161 -12.68 -6.39 -1.96
N VAL A 162 -12.14 -7.11 -2.95
CA VAL A 162 -10.93 -7.92 -2.78
C VAL A 162 -9.71 -7.04 -2.51
N GLN A 163 -9.57 -5.97 -3.28
CA GLN A 163 -8.51 -4.97 -3.07
C GLN A 163 -8.71 -4.23 -1.75
N GLY A 164 -9.96 -3.92 -1.38
CA GLY A 164 -10.31 -3.29 -0.12
C GLY A 164 -9.91 -4.12 1.10
N ILE A 165 -10.21 -5.42 1.11
CA ILE A 165 -9.80 -6.34 2.18
C ILE A 165 -8.27 -6.37 2.29
N ARG A 166 -7.56 -6.46 1.16
CA ARG A 166 -6.09 -6.42 1.13
C ARG A 166 -5.57 -5.09 1.67
N ALA A 167 -6.18 -3.97 1.25
CA ALA A 167 -5.78 -2.62 1.68
C ALA A 167 -5.96 -2.41 3.19
N VAL A 168 -7.00 -2.97 3.82
CA VAL A 168 -7.14 -2.91 5.29
C VAL A 168 -5.96 -3.60 5.97
N GLY A 169 -5.66 -4.83 5.62
CA GLY A 169 -4.61 -5.59 6.30
C GLY A 169 -3.21 -5.03 6.06
N VAL A 170 -2.88 -4.72 4.80
CA VAL A 170 -1.61 -4.05 4.45
C VAL A 170 -1.56 -2.66 5.08
N GLY A 171 -2.68 -1.94 5.10
CA GLY A 171 -2.80 -0.63 5.69
C GLY A 171 -2.46 -0.59 7.18
N LEU A 172 -2.96 -1.55 7.93
CA LEU A 172 -2.63 -1.69 9.36
C LEU A 172 -1.13 -1.94 9.57
N PHE A 173 -0.52 -2.80 8.75
CA PHE A 173 0.93 -3.05 8.83
C PHE A 173 1.74 -1.80 8.51
N LEU A 174 1.39 -1.07 7.44
CA LEU A 174 2.10 0.16 7.05
C LEU A 174 1.89 1.29 8.07
N ALA A 175 0.72 1.37 8.73
CA ALA A 175 0.48 2.28 9.85
C ALA A 175 1.37 1.94 11.06
N PHE A 176 1.52 0.65 11.39
CA PHE A 176 2.46 0.18 12.42
C PHE A 176 3.91 0.56 12.09
N VAL A 177 4.33 0.36 10.83
CA VAL A 177 5.66 0.76 10.38
C VAL A 177 5.87 2.27 10.52
N TYR A 178 4.89 3.06 10.09
CA TYR A 178 4.96 4.52 10.21
C TYR A 178 5.01 4.98 11.67
N GLU A 179 4.15 4.44 12.53
CA GLU A 179 4.16 4.75 13.98
C GLU A 179 5.51 4.42 14.62
N THR A 180 6.11 3.30 14.22
CA THR A 180 7.37 2.82 14.80
C THR A 180 8.57 3.69 14.42
N TYR A 181 8.65 4.08 13.14
CA TYR A 181 9.82 4.81 12.63
C TYR A 181 9.61 6.32 12.55
N GLN A 182 8.37 6.80 12.51
CA GLN A 182 8.00 8.20 12.32
C GLN A 182 8.66 8.85 11.08
N LYS A 183 8.95 8.03 10.07
CA LYS A 183 9.59 8.42 8.82
C LYS A 183 8.74 7.92 7.66
N LEU A 184 8.15 8.83 6.88
CA LEU A 184 7.22 8.49 5.80
C LEU A 184 7.84 7.61 4.71
N TRP A 185 9.12 7.78 4.43
CA TRP A 185 9.81 6.99 3.40
C TRP A 185 9.90 5.49 3.74
N VAL A 186 9.78 5.09 5.03
CA VAL A 186 9.87 3.69 5.44
C VAL A 186 8.62 2.89 5.02
N PRO A 187 7.38 3.33 5.32
CA PRO A 187 6.21 2.66 4.77
C PRO A 187 6.12 2.80 3.23
N VAL A 188 6.62 3.89 2.63
CA VAL A 188 6.75 3.99 1.16
C VAL A 188 7.61 2.84 0.62
N PHE A 189 8.80 2.64 1.18
CA PHE A 189 9.70 1.54 0.80
C PHE A 189 9.05 0.16 0.99
N ALA A 190 8.36 -0.05 2.11
CA ALA A 190 7.61 -1.29 2.38
C ALA A 190 6.51 -1.53 1.33
N HIS A 191 5.76 -0.49 1.00
CA HIS A 191 4.69 -0.55 -0.01
C HIS A 191 5.26 -0.80 -1.42
N MET A 192 6.34 -0.12 -1.79
CA MET A 192 7.08 -0.40 -3.04
C MET A 192 7.50 -1.86 -3.12
N SER A 193 7.96 -2.45 -2.01
CA SER A 193 8.36 -3.86 -1.95
C SER A 193 7.17 -4.81 -2.21
N ILE A 194 5.99 -4.51 -1.68
CA ILE A 194 4.76 -5.25 -1.96
C ILE A 194 4.44 -5.19 -3.46
N ASN A 195 4.40 -3.99 -4.02
CA ASN A 195 4.01 -3.80 -5.40
C ASN A 195 5.04 -4.38 -6.38
N ALA A 196 6.33 -4.31 -6.06
CA ALA A 196 7.38 -4.95 -6.85
C ALA A 196 7.21 -6.47 -6.92
N VAL A 197 6.99 -7.12 -5.77
CA VAL A 197 6.77 -8.58 -5.72
C VAL A 197 5.47 -8.97 -6.42
N ALA A 198 4.39 -8.22 -6.22
CA ALA A 198 3.12 -8.46 -6.89
C ALA A 198 3.27 -8.34 -8.41
N THR A 199 3.85 -7.24 -8.91
CA THR A 199 4.07 -7.01 -10.34
C THR A 199 4.97 -8.10 -10.96
N ALA A 200 6.07 -8.47 -10.28
CA ALA A 200 6.95 -9.54 -10.75
C ALA A 200 6.25 -10.91 -10.79
N SER A 201 5.42 -11.20 -9.78
CA SER A 201 4.63 -12.44 -9.73
C SER A 201 3.59 -12.51 -10.85
N ASP A 202 2.90 -11.41 -11.11
CA ASP A 202 1.90 -11.34 -12.16
C ASP A 202 2.52 -11.42 -13.56
N TYR A 203 3.65 -10.74 -13.76
CA TYR A 203 4.40 -10.78 -15.01
C TYR A 203 4.95 -12.19 -15.31
N SER A 204 5.51 -12.86 -14.31
CA SER A 204 6.05 -14.22 -14.46
C SER A 204 4.99 -15.30 -14.55
N GLY A 205 3.76 -15.03 -14.13
CA GLY A 205 2.67 -16.02 -14.05
C GLY A 205 2.89 -17.11 -12.99
N VAL A 206 3.96 -17.03 -12.18
CA VAL A 206 4.36 -18.08 -11.23
C VAL A 206 3.22 -18.45 -10.26
N LEU A 207 2.49 -17.46 -9.76
CA LEU A 207 1.38 -17.73 -8.83
C LEU A 207 0.08 -18.14 -9.53
N LYS A 208 -0.10 -17.83 -10.81
CA LYS A 208 -1.30 -18.22 -11.58
C LYS A 208 -1.36 -19.72 -11.81
N GLY A 209 -0.21 -20.36 -12.00
CA GLY A 209 -0.08 -21.82 -12.21
C GLY A 209 -0.02 -22.64 -10.91
N LEU A 210 0.04 -22.01 -9.75
CA LEU A 210 0.19 -22.72 -8.48
C LEU A 210 -1.15 -23.28 -8.00
N HIS A 211 -1.37 -24.57 -8.28
CA HIS A 211 -2.50 -25.34 -7.74
C HIS A 211 -2.03 -26.20 -6.58
N ILE A 212 -2.27 -25.73 -5.37
CA ILE A 212 -2.01 -26.46 -4.13
C ILE A 212 -3.33 -26.80 -3.44
N GLY A 213 -3.37 -27.95 -2.74
CA GLY A 213 -4.57 -28.33 -1.99
C GLY A 213 -4.88 -27.34 -0.86
N THR A 214 -6.15 -27.23 -0.48
CA THR A 214 -6.66 -26.37 0.60
C THR A 214 -5.85 -26.46 1.89
N PHE A 215 -5.45 -27.67 2.26
CA PHE A 215 -4.62 -27.93 3.44
C PHE A 215 -3.29 -27.15 3.41
N TRP A 216 -2.61 -27.13 2.28
CA TRP A 216 -1.35 -26.41 2.13
C TRP A 216 -1.54 -24.88 2.18
N TYR A 217 -2.65 -24.35 1.65
CA TYR A 217 -2.97 -22.92 1.82
C TYR A 217 -3.04 -22.54 3.29
N ILE A 218 -3.73 -23.34 4.11
CA ILE A 218 -3.87 -23.08 5.55
C ILE A 218 -2.50 -23.11 6.22
N ILE A 219 -1.68 -24.16 5.96
CA ILE A 219 -0.34 -24.29 6.56
C ILE A 219 0.52 -23.09 6.21
N ILE A 220 0.59 -22.70 4.92
CA ILE A 220 1.41 -21.58 4.48
C ILE A 220 0.96 -20.27 5.14
N ILE A 221 -0.36 -20.00 5.20
CA ILE A 221 -0.89 -18.81 5.88
C ILE A 221 -0.48 -18.80 7.36
N VAL A 222 -0.64 -19.92 8.06
CA VAL A 222 -0.27 -20.03 9.49
C VAL A 222 1.23 -19.78 9.69
N LEU A 223 2.08 -20.37 8.86
CA LEU A 223 3.54 -20.16 8.94
C LEU A 223 3.92 -18.70 8.64
N MET A 224 3.26 -18.06 7.66
CA MET A 224 3.47 -16.65 7.35
C MET A 224 3.05 -15.75 8.52
N LEU A 225 1.88 -16.01 9.13
CA LEU A 225 1.43 -15.25 10.30
C LEU A 225 2.35 -15.47 11.50
N ALA A 226 2.83 -16.69 11.73
CA ALA A 226 3.81 -16.96 12.76
C ALA A 226 5.15 -16.22 12.54
N ALA A 227 5.59 -16.12 11.28
CA ALA A 227 6.79 -15.36 10.92
C ALA A 227 6.65 -13.84 11.10
N LEU A 228 5.43 -13.31 11.03
CA LEU A 228 5.20 -11.88 11.28
C LEU A 228 5.53 -11.47 12.72
N TYR A 229 5.32 -12.33 13.70
CA TYR A 229 5.58 -12.00 15.10
C TYR A 229 7.05 -11.60 15.37
N PRO A 230 8.06 -12.45 15.06
CA PRO A 230 9.45 -12.05 15.25
C PRO A 230 9.87 -10.87 14.36
N ILE A 231 9.31 -10.75 13.16
CA ILE A 231 9.56 -9.62 12.26
C ILE A 231 9.05 -8.31 12.89
N CYS A 232 7.82 -8.28 13.36
CA CYS A 232 7.25 -7.10 14.03
C CYS A 232 8.02 -6.74 15.31
N ARG A 233 8.46 -7.72 16.07
CA ARG A 233 9.37 -7.50 17.22
C ARG A 233 10.72 -6.92 16.80
N GLY A 234 11.26 -7.39 15.66
CA GLY A 234 12.49 -6.84 15.07
C GLY A 234 12.31 -5.37 14.67
N ILE A 235 11.22 -5.04 13.97
CA ILE A 235 10.85 -3.68 13.60
C ILE A 235 10.72 -2.80 14.85
N ALA A 236 9.97 -3.24 15.86
CA ALA A 236 9.78 -2.48 17.10
C ALA A 236 11.08 -2.26 17.89
N LYS A 237 12.05 -3.18 17.80
CA LYS A 237 13.37 -3.00 18.43
C LYS A 237 14.26 -2.01 17.71
N THR A 238 14.12 -1.89 16.39
CA THR A 238 14.93 -0.99 15.56
C THR A 238 14.31 0.40 15.41
N GLY A 239 13.00 0.51 15.60
CA GLY A 239 12.29 1.78 15.54
C GLY A 239 12.33 2.60 16.83
N THR A 240 11.54 3.67 16.89
CA THR A 240 11.27 4.41 18.11
C THR A 240 10.43 3.55 19.05
N ARG A 241 10.79 3.45 20.32
CA ARG A 241 9.89 2.81 21.30
C ARG A 241 8.63 3.67 21.42
N LEU A 242 7.49 3.01 21.26
CA LEU A 242 6.19 3.56 21.58
C LEU A 242 6.09 3.89 23.06
#